data_0d3ec3128529e8612c1e8a7ecad2dca6
#
_entry.id   0d3ec3128529e8612c1e8a7ecad2dca6
#
_cell.length_a   1.000
_cell.length_b   1.000
_cell.length_c   1.000
_cell.angle_alpha   90.00
_cell.angle_beta   90.00
_cell.angle_gamma   90.00
#
_symmetry.space_group_name_H-M   'P 1'
#
loop_
_entity.id
_entity.type
_entity.pdbx_description
1 polymer ?
#
loop_
_entity_poly.entity_id
_entity_poly.type
_entity_poly.pdbx_seq_one_letter_code
_entity_poly.pdbx_strand_id
1 'polypeptide(L)'
;MSSDTLTETAAPIHSDPRPVSQATQRQGFRLTRFEVLNWGTFDRQIWHLDNSGDNCLLTGNIGSGKSTLVDGLTTLLVPPRKLAFNKAAGAENKERSLESYFYGYYTSQQDESGKARAVGLRSKGNHYSVLLAQFHSVALQQTITLAQIFWLKPGENKVKRLFVVVPEALDIATHFSDFGTQIKALR
;
A
#
# COMPACT_ATOMS: atom_id res chain seq x y z
N MET A 1 -16.35 -63.51 17.52
CA MET A 1 -15.28 -62.54 17.33
C MET A 1 -15.96 -61.20 17.08
N SER A 2 -16.17 -60.47 18.16
CA SER A 2 -16.92 -59.22 18.18
C SER A 2 -15.92 -58.08 17.96
N SER A 3 -16.16 -57.22 16.98
CA SER A 3 -15.43 -56.02 16.72
C SER A 3 -16.20 -54.84 17.33
N ASP A 4 -15.72 -54.35 18.46
CA ASP A 4 -16.22 -53.11 19.09
C ASP A 4 -15.75 -51.89 18.29
N THR A 5 -16.71 -51.18 17.70
CA THR A 5 -16.50 -49.90 17.07
C THR A 5 -16.71 -48.80 18.13
N LEU A 6 -15.62 -48.20 18.58
CA LEU A 6 -15.68 -47.05 19.48
C LEU A 6 -16.08 -45.82 18.66
N THR A 7 -17.32 -45.39 18.81
CA THR A 7 -17.80 -44.09 18.34
C THR A 7 -17.40 -43.03 19.37
N GLU A 8 -16.36 -42.25 19.05
CA GLU A 8 -15.94 -41.09 19.84
C GLU A 8 -16.90 -39.92 19.55
N THR A 9 -17.78 -39.64 20.49
CA THR A 9 -18.73 -38.54 20.44
C THR A 9 -17.97 -37.26 20.85
N ALA A 10 -17.65 -36.43 19.88
CA ALA A 10 -17.09 -35.09 20.14
C ALA A 10 -18.11 -34.23 20.91
N ALA A 11 -17.71 -33.74 22.07
CA ALA A 11 -18.51 -32.84 22.88
C ALA A 11 -18.72 -31.50 22.13
N PRO A 12 -19.89 -30.86 22.24
CA PRO A 12 -20.14 -29.58 21.60
C PRO A 12 -19.24 -28.50 22.24
N ILE A 13 -18.50 -27.81 21.41
CA ILE A 13 -17.75 -26.61 21.81
C ILE A 13 -18.77 -25.57 22.25
N HIS A 14 -18.88 -25.35 23.55
CA HIS A 14 -19.69 -24.29 24.12
C HIS A 14 -19.03 -22.94 23.74
N SER A 15 -19.54 -22.32 22.72
CA SER A 15 -19.23 -20.92 22.40
C SER A 15 -19.93 -20.06 23.44
N ASP A 16 -19.18 -19.73 24.50
CA ASP A 16 -19.57 -18.73 25.46
C ASP A 16 -19.79 -17.40 24.71
N PRO A 17 -21.01 -16.83 24.65
CA PRO A 17 -21.20 -15.53 24.05
C PRO A 17 -20.58 -14.51 25.02
N ARG A 18 -19.30 -14.21 24.80
CA ARG A 18 -18.70 -13.06 25.47
C ARG A 18 -19.61 -11.86 25.22
N PRO A 19 -20.08 -11.16 26.27
CA PRO A 19 -20.89 -9.99 26.08
C PRO A 19 -20.11 -9.07 25.16
N VAL A 20 -20.72 -8.68 24.05
CA VAL A 20 -20.19 -7.65 23.14
C VAL A 20 -20.05 -6.42 24.05
N SER A 21 -18.88 -6.27 24.65
CA SER A 21 -18.54 -5.09 25.43
C SER A 21 -18.86 -3.93 24.51
N GLN A 22 -19.70 -3.03 25.00
CA GLN A 22 -20.06 -1.76 24.37
C GLN A 22 -18.83 -1.29 23.63
N ALA A 23 -18.93 -1.25 22.28
CA ALA A 23 -17.82 -0.89 21.42
C ALA A 23 -17.31 0.43 21.96
N THR A 24 -16.18 0.40 22.64
CA THR A 24 -15.52 1.59 23.17
C THR A 24 -15.44 2.49 21.96
N GLN A 25 -16.17 3.59 21.95
CA GLN A 25 -16.36 4.44 20.78
C GLN A 25 -14.96 4.81 20.32
N ARG A 26 -14.50 4.16 19.25
CA ARG A 26 -13.13 4.28 18.77
C ARG A 26 -12.91 5.74 18.38
N GLN A 27 -12.17 6.46 19.20
CA GLN A 27 -11.91 7.87 18.99
C GLN A 27 -10.92 8.08 17.84
N GLY A 28 -11.07 9.21 17.15
CA GLY A 28 -10.17 9.64 16.09
C GLY A 28 -10.45 9.04 14.71
N PHE A 29 -9.61 9.38 13.78
CA PHE A 29 -9.64 8.88 12.41
C PHE A 29 -8.94 7.53 12.31
N ARG A 30 -9.60 6.56 11.71
CA ARG A 30 -9.08 5.22 11.51
C ARG A 30 -9.02 4.90 10.02
N LEU A 31 -7.94 4.23 9.60
CA LEU A 31 -7.77 3.79 8.22
C LEU A 31 -8.89 2.81 7.86
N THR A 32 -9.68 3.14 6.85
CA THR A 32 -10.75 2.28 6.34
C THR A 32 -10.36 1.62 5.02
N ARG A 33 -9.57 2.32 4.19
CA ARG A 33 -9.15 1.82 2.89
C ARG A 33 -7.77 2.38 2.54
N PHE A 34 -6.94 1.55 1.93
CA PHE A 34 -5.66 1.95 1.35
C PHE A 34 -5.56 1.42 -0.07
N GLU A 35 -5.23 2.27 -1.02
CA GLU A 35 -5.08 1.92 -2.44
C GLU A 35 -3.71 2.30 -2.96
N VAL A 36 -3.19 1.50 -3.88
CA VAL A 36 -1.94 1.75 -4.59
C VAL A 36 -2.09 1.49 -6.08
N LEU A 37 -1.52 2.38 -6.88
CA LEU A 37 -1.37 2.22 -8.33
C LEU A 37 0.09 2.46 -8.70
N ASN A 38 0.70 1.54 -9.44
CA ASN A 38 2.08 1.66 -9.93
C ASN A 38 3.10 1.94 -8.81
N TRP A 39 3.02 1.21 -7.71
CA TRP A 39 3.91 1.35 -6.56
C TRP A 39 4.71 0.08 -6.30
N GLY A 40 6.05 0.17 -6.35
CA GLY A 40 6.92 -1.00 -6.24
C GLY A 40 6.58 -2.04 -7.30
N THR A 41 6.36 -3.28 -6.88
CA THR A 41 5.99 -4.40 -7.76
C THR A 41 4.51 -4.44 -8.13
N PHE A 42 3.67 -3.59 -7.54
CA PHE A 42 2.28 -3.41 -7.97
C PHE A 42 2.25 -2.58 -9.25
N ASP A 43 1.93 -3.20 -10.38
CA ASP A 43 2.03 -2.61 -11.71
C ASP A 43 0.70 -2.67 -12.48
N ARG A 44 0.32 -1.55 -13.09
CA ARG A 44 -0.83 -1.38 -14.00
C ARG A 44 -2.20 -1.78 -13.46
N GLN A 45 -2.30 -2.11 -12.20
CA GLN A 45 -3.53 -2.46 -11.51
C GLN A 45 -3.65 -1.66 -10.23
N ILE A 46 -4.87 -1.37 -9.84
CA ILE A 46 -5.18 -0.78 -8.54
C ILE A 46 -5.30 -1.92 -7.54
N TRP A 47 -4.45 -1.91 -6.54
CA TRP A 47 -4.52 -2.81 -5.40
C TRP A 47 -5.08 -2.06 -4.21
N HIS A 48 -5.94 -2.71 -3.45
CA HIS A 48 -6.56 -2.11 -2.29
C HIS A 48 -6.54 -3.06 -1.08
N LEU A 49 -6.54 -2.44 0.09
CA LEU A 49 -6.68 -3.07 1.38
C LEU A 49 -7.85 -2.39 2.09
N ASP A 50 -8.90 -3.14 2.40
CA ASP A 50 -10.06 -2.67 3.16
C ASP A 50 -9.98 -3.26 4.57
N ASN A 51 -9.82 -2.41 5.57
CA ASN A 51 -9.75 -2.81 6.98
C ASN A 51 -10.86 -2.20 7.84
N SER A 52 -11.76 -1.42 7.24
CA SER A 52 -12.98 -0.88 7.88
C SER A 52 -12.72 -0.17 9.23
N GLY A 53 -11.54 0.40 9.40
CA GLY A 53 -11.14 1.04 10.65
C GLY A 53 -10.68 0.07 11.75
N ASP A 54 -10.62 -1.22 11.47
CA ASP A 54 -10.16 -2.24 12.40
C ASP A 54 -8.65 -2.46 12.36
N ASN A 55 -8.14 -3.18 13.36
CA ASN A 55 -6.78 -3.67 13.30
C ASN A 55 -6.74 -4.83 12.30
N CYS A 56 -5.73 -4.83 11.43
CA CYS A 56 -5.54 -5.91 10.46
C CYS A 56 -4.13 -6.50 10.59
N LEU A 57 -4.01 -7.78 10.28
CA LEU A 57 -2.75 -8.48 10.17
C LEU A 57 -2.46 -8.77 8.69
N LEU A 58 -1.39 -8.18 8.17
CA LEU A 58 -0.97 -8.41 6.80
C LEU A 58 -0.09 -9.66 6.71
N THR A 59 -0.63 -10.74 6.18
CA THR A 59 0.06 -12.03 6.04
C THR A 59 0.31 -12.36 4.58
N GLY A 60 1.21 -13.29 4.32
CA GLY A 60 1.52 -13.79 2.96
C GLY A 60 2.96 -14.24 2.85
N ASN A 61 3.30 -14.88 1.75
CA ASN A 61 4.62 -15.41 1.45
C ASN A 61 5.70 -14.32 1.33
N ILE A 62 6.96 -14.71 1.40
CA ILE A 62 8.09 -13.82 1.10
C ILE A 62 7.93 -13.32 -0.35
N GLY A 63 8.13 -12.02 -0.58
CA GLY A 63 7.97 -11.42 -1.91
C GLY A 63 6.53 -11.02 -2.29
N SER A 64 5.51 -11.29 -1.47
CA SER A 64 4.10 -10.96 -1.77
C SER A 64 3.76 -9.46 -1.71
N GLY A 65 4.72 -8.57 -1.48
CA GLY A 65 4.47 -7.12 -1.47
C GLY A 65 4.05 -6.51 -0.13
N LYS A 66 4.01 -7.28 0.98
CA LYS A 66 3.63 -6.76 2.31
C LYS A 66 4.41 -5.51 2.71
N SER A 67 5.73 -5.57 2.66
CA SER A 67 6.60 -4.44 2.98
C SER A 67 6.40 -3.27 2.01
N THR A 68 6.09 -3.55 0.75
CA THR A 68 5.80 -2.53 -0.28
C THR A 68 4.53 -1.74 0.07
N LEU A 69 3.48 -2.42 0.58
CA LEU A 69 2.25 -1.77 1.05
C LEU A 69 2.52 -0.93 2.32
N VAL A 70 3.26 -1.48 3.28
CA VAL A 70 3.64 -0.74 4.51
C VAL A 70 4.47 0.49 4.17
N ASP A 71 5.45 0.38 3.27
CA ASP A 71 6.28 1.50 2.83
C ASP A 71 5.44 2.53 2.03
N GLY A 72 4.41 2.09 1.28
CA GLY A 72 3.45 2.98 0.63
C GLY A 72 2.65 3.79 1.65
N LEU A 73 2.07 3.15 2.66
CA LEU A 73 1.33 3.83 3.72
C LEU A 73 2.25 4.77 4.53
N THR A 74 3.47 4.34 4.83
CA THR A 74 4.47 5.18 5.50
C THR A 74 4.82 6.39 4.66
N THR A 75 4.98 6.22 3.33
CA THR A 75 5.25 7.32 2.39
C THR A 75 4.13 8.36 2.39
N LEU A 76 2.89 7.89 2.50
CA LEU A 76 1.72 8.76 2.53
C LEU A 76 1.63 9.57 3.84
N LEU A 77 1.98 8.96 4.99
CA LEU A 77 1.74 9.53 6.31
C LEU A 77 2.95 10.29 6.90
N VAL A 78 4.16 9.97 6.46
CA VAL A 78 5.38 10.51 7.04
C VAL A 78 5.94 11.64 6.15
N PRO A 79 6.33 12.78 6.73
CA PRO A 79 6.96 13.86 5.97
C PRO A 79 8.19 13.36 5.21
N PRO A 80 8.41 13.82 3.97
CA PRO A 80 9.48 13.30 3.10
C PRO A 80 10.89 13.35 3.71
N ARG A 81 11.16 14.34 4.55
CA ARG A 81 12.48 14.50 5.22
C ARG A 81 12.73 13.45 6.33
N LYS A 82 11.64 12.84 6.85
CA LYS A 82 11.69 11.84 7.92
C LYS A 82 11.41 10.43 7.40
N LEU A 83 11.15 10.30 6.10
CA LEU A 83 10.80 9.03 5.49
C LEU A 83 12.00 8.09 5.51
N ALA A 84 11.83 6.95 6.17
CA ALA A 84 12.76 5.83 6.13
C ALA A 84 11.99 4.60 5.69
N PHE A 85 12.41 3.99 4.58
CA PHE A 85 11.82 2.75 4.11
C PHE A 85 12.28 1.57 4.96
N ASN A 86 11.40 0.58 5.10
CA ASN A 86 11.69 -0.63 5.86
C ASN A 86 12.85 -1.38 5.18
N LYS A 87 14.01 -1.41 5.86
CA LYS A 87 15.18 -2.14 5.40
C LYS A 87 15.03 -3.59 5.82
N ALA A 88 14.89 -4.49 4.86
CA ALA A 88 15.09 -5.90 5.13
C ALA A 88 16.50 -6.11 5.66
N ALA A 89 16.70 -6.97 6.66
CA ALA A 89 18.00 -7.31 7.18
C ALA A 89 18.89 -7.80 6.01
N GLY A 90 19.99 -7.09 5.73
CA GLY A 90 20.93 -7.42 4.66
C GLY A 90 20.75 -6.65 3.34
N ALA A 91 19.72 -5.81 3.19
CA ALA A 91 19.57 -4.97 1.99
C ALA A 91 20.46 -3.71 2.09
N GLU A 92 21.23 -3.44 1.05
CA GLU A 92 21.99 -2.21 0.94
C GLU A 92 21.07 -0.97 0.86
N ASN A 93 21.52 0.18 1.35
CA ASN A 93 20.77 1.43 1.47
C ASN A 93 20.18 1.98 0.15
N LYS A 94 20.56 1.41 -1.00
CA LYS A 94 20.12 1.83 -2.34
C LYS A 94 18.90 1.07 -2.86
N GLU A 95 18.54 -0.07 -2.26
CA GLU A 95 17.48 -0.94 -2.79
C GLU A 95 16.07 -0.39 -2.55
N ARG A 96 15.86 0.43 -1.51
CA ARG A 96 14.55 1.00 -1.19
C ARG A 96 14.62 2.51 -1.13
N SER A 97 14.17 3.13 -2.18
CA SER A 97 14.07 4.58 -2.33
C SER A 97 12.73 4.92 -2.97
N LEU A 98 12.33 6.19 -2.92
CA LEU A 98 11.15 6.65 -3.65
C LEU A 98 11.22 6.29 -5.13
N GLU A 99 12.41 6.43 -5.73
CA GLU A 99 12.64 6.10 -7.14
C GLU A 99 12.49 4.61 -7.41
N SER A 100 13.01 3.74 -6.52
CA SER A 100 12.86 2.29 -6.68
C SER A 100 11.40 1.85 -6.63
N TYR A 101 10.58 2.47 -5.77
CA TYR A 101 9.14 2.22 -5.74
C TYR A 101 8.42 2.80 -6.96
N PHE A 102 8.79 3.99 -7.40
CA PHE A 102 8.19 4.63 -8.58
C PHE A 102 8.46 3.84 -9.86
N TYR A 103 9.71 3.38 -10.08
CA TYR A 103 10.05 2.55 -11.24
C TYR A 103 9.74 1.07 -11.07
N GLY A 104 9.47 0.60 -9.84
CA GLY A 104 9.23 -0.80 -9.54
C GLY A 104 10.46 -1.66 -9.77
N TYR A 105 11.62 -1.27 -9.23
CA TYR A 105 12.84 -2.07 -9.34
C TYR A 105 12.66 -3.41 -8.64
N TYR A 106 12.98 -4.50 -9.34
CA TYR A 106 12.81 -5.86 -8.86
C TYR A 106 14.09 -6.72 -8.98
N THR A 107 15.05 -6.29 -9.78
CA THR A 107 16.34 -6.98 -9.96
C THR A 107 17.41 -6.00 -10.43
N SER A 108 18.65 -6.45 -10.45
CA SER A 108 19.77 -5.76 -11.08
C SER A 108 20.40 -6.64 -12.14
N GLN A 109 20.74 -6.07 -13.28
CA GLN A 109 21.50 -6.72 -14.35
C GLN A 109 22.85 -6.03 -14.48
N GLN A 110 23.90 -6.80 -14.76
CA GLN A 110 25.20 -6.24 -15.12
C GLN A 110 25.17 -5.88 -16.60
N ASP A 111 25.61 -4.66 -16.92
CA ASP A 111 25.85 -4.26 -18.31
C ASP A 111 27.16 -4.85 -18.83
N GLU A 112 27.44 -4.67 -20.12
CA GLU A 112 28.67 -5.14 -20.78
C GLU A 112 29.96 -4.60 -20.12
N SER A 113 29.86 -3.51 -19.37
CA SER A 113 30.97 -2.92 -18.60
C SER A 113 31.09 -3.46 -17.17
N GLY A 114 30.24 -4.43 -16.77
CA GLY A 114 30.22 -5.01 -15.43
C GLY A 114 29.53 -4.14 -14.37
N LYS A 115 28.89 -3.03 -14.76
CA LYS A 115 28.15 -2.17 -13.83
C LYS A 115 26.74 -2.70 -13.59
N ALA A 116 26.35 -2.81 -12.32
CA ALA A 116 25.01 -3.19 -11.94
C ALA A 116 24.00 -2.09 -12.31
N ARG A 117 23.01 -2.40 -13.14
CA ARG A 117 21.90 -1.54 -13.50
C ARG A 117 20.59 -2.10 -12.95
N ALA A 118 19.85 -1.28 -12.20
CA ALA A 118 18.54 -1.66 -11.71
C ALA A 118 17.53 -1.81 -12.87
N VAL A 119 16.78 -2.92 -12.87
CA VAL A 119 15.72 -3.22 -13.83
C VAL A 119 14.38 -2.97 -13.16
N GLY A 120 13.58 -2.11 -13.76
CA GLY A 120 12.24 -1.75 -13.28
C GLY A 120 11.13 -2.26 -14.18
N LEU A 121 9.96 -2.47 -13.60
CA LEU A 121 8.72 -2.78 -14.33
C LEU A 121 8.27 -1.61 -15.21
N ARG A 122 8.63 -0.38 -14.81
CA ARG A 122 8.24 0.86 -15.48
C ARG A 122 9.49 1.59 -15.98
N SER A 123 9.50 1.93 -17.25
CA SER A 123 10.57 2.70 -17.88
C SER A 123 10.41 4.21 -17.61
N LYS A 124 11.46 4.98 -17.85
CA LYS A 124 11.37 6.45 -17.90
C LYS A 124 10.37 6.85 -18.99
N GLY A 125 9.22 7.36 -18.63
CA GLY A 125 8.18 7.72 -19.60
C GLY A 125 6.86 8.12 -18.95
N ASN A 126 5.79 8.01 -19.70
CA ASN A 126 4.45 8.46 -19.31
C ASN A 126 3.77 7.49 -18.32
N HIS A 127 4.30 7.34 -17.12
CA HIS A 127 3.59 6.67 -16.05
C HIS A 127 3.51 7.57 -14.82
N TYR A 128 2.54 7.31 -14.00
CA TYR A 128 2.36 7.94 -12.70
C TYR A 128 2.06 6.86 -11.66
N SER A 129 2.29 7.17 -10.42
CA SER A 129 1.94 6.31 -9.28
C SER A 129 1.01 7.07 -8.36
N VAL A 130 0.08 6.36 -7.74
CA VAL A 130 -0.84 6.94 -6.75
C VAL A 130 -0.82 6.08 -5.50
N LEU A 131 -0.71 6.75 -4.36
CA LEU A 131 -0.99 6.20 -3.03
C LEU A 131 -2.19 6.94 -2.49
N LEU A 132 -3.22 6.24 -2.02
CA LEU A 132 -4.45 6.82 -1.48
C LEU A 132 -4.86 6.09 -0.21
N ALA A 133 -5.21 6.83 0.84
CA ALA A 133 -5.76 6.28 2.07
C ALA A 133 -6.99 7.06 2.51
N GLN A 134 -8.05 6.33 2.82
CA GLN A 134 -9.27 6.86 3.42
C GLN A 134 -9.24 6.61 4.92
N PHE A 135 -9.59 7.63 5.67
CA PHE A 135 -9.74 7.57 7.12
C PHE A 135 -11.14 8.03 7.50
N HIS A 136 -11.77 7.29 8.38
CA HIS A 136 -13.09 7.63 8.89
C HIS A 136 -13.07 7.80 10.42
N SER A 137 -13.77 8.81 10.90
CA SER A 137 -14.03 9.03 12.32
C SER A 137 -15.52 8.80 12.60
N VAL A 138 -15.83 7.76 13.36
CA VAL A 138 -17.19 7.45 13.77
C VAL A 138 -17.76 8.57 14.66
N ALA A 139 -16.94 9.13 15.55
CA ALA A 139 -17.38 10.19 16.46
C ALA A 139 -17.74 11.49 15.73
N LEU A 140 -17.01 11.82 14.65
CA LEU A 140 -17.23 13.02 13.85
C LEU A 140 -18.14 12.79 12.64
N GLN A 141 -18.48 11.53 12.32
CA GLN A 141 -19.19 11.14 11.09
C GLN A 141 -18.53 11.73 9.84
N GLN A 142 -17.20 11.73 9.82
CA GLN A 142 -16.40 12.36 8.78
C GLN A 142 -15.40 11.39 8.18
N THR A 143 -15.28 11.44 6.85
CA THR A 143 -14.25 10.76 6.09
C THR A 143 -13.23 11.78 5.56
N ILE A 144 -11.96 11.44 5.61
CA ILE A 144 -10.87 12.21 5.00
C ILE A 144 -10.08 11.27 4.10
N THR A 145 -9.80 11.71 2.89
CA THR A 145 -8.89 11.03 1.98
C THR A 145 -7.58 11.79 1.89
N LEU A 146 -6.49 11.05 2.07
CA LEU A 146 -5.13 11.52 1.78
C LEU A 146 -4.65 10.80 0.51
N ALA A 147 -4.09 11.55 -0.44
CA ALA A 147 -3.43 10.93 -1.59
C ALA A 147 -2.10 11.61 -1.91
N GLN A 148 -1.18 10.84 -2.48
CA GLN A 148 0.04 11.33 -3.10
C GLN A 148 0.14 10.78 -4.51
N ILE A 149 0.38 11.67 -5.45
CA ILE A 149 0.59 11.35 -6.85
C ILE A 149 2.03 11.63 -7.19
N PHE A 150 2.67 10.68 -7.85
CA PHE A 150 4.07 10.76 -8.28
C PHE A 150 4.15 10.69 -9.79
N TRP A 151 4.97 11.54 -10.39
CA TRP A 151 5.22 11.52 -11.84
C TRP A 151 6.62 12.04 -12.17
N LEU A 152 7.04 11.81 -13.40
CA LEU A 152 8.29 12.35 -13.91
C LEU A 152 7.96 13.29 -15.07
N LYS A 153 8.52 14.52 -15.03
CA LYS A 153 8.44 15.43 -16.18
C LYS A 153 9.38 14.97 -17.28
N PRO A 154 8.99 15.12 -18.55
CA PRO A 154 9.88 14.85 -19.68
C PRO A 154 11.21 15.63 -19.54
N GLY A 155 12.34 14.93 -19.69
CA GLY A 155 13.68 15.52 -19.55
C GLY A 155 14.18 15.67 -18.10
N GLU A 156 13.37 15.44 -17.09
CA GLU A 156 13.80 15.44 -15.69
C GLU A 156 14.12 14.03 -15.18
N ASN A 157 15.02 13.94 -14.19
CA ASN A 157 15.35 12.69 -13.52
C ASN A 157 14.78 12.61 -12.10
N LYS A 158 14.14 13.65 -11.61
CA LYS A 158 13.61 13.73 -10.25
C LYS A 158 12.11 13.53 -10.25
N VAL A 159 11.66 12.51 -9.51
CA VAL A 159 10.24 12.25 -9.29
C VAL A 159 9.57 13.44 -8.59
N LYS A 160 8.56 14.00 -9.22
CA LYS A 160 7.68 15.03 -8.66
C LYS A 160 6.59 14.37 -7.82
N ARG A 161 6.02 15.13 -6.90
CA ARG A 161 4.89 14.68 -6.08
C ARG A 161 3.87 15.78 -5.84
N LEU A 162 2.61 15.39 -5.78
CA LEU A 162 1.48 16.22 -5.39
C LEU A 162 0.82 15.57 -4.16
N PHE A 163 0.48 16.39 -3.17
CA PHE A 163 -0.26 15.98 -1.99
C PHE A 163 -1.72 16.43 -2.14
N VAL A 164 -2.64 15.52 -1.85
CA VAL A 164 -4.09 15.77 -1.89
C VAL A 164 -4.67 15.42 -0.53
N VAL A 165 -5.48 16.31 0.01
CA VAL A 165 -6.26 16.12 1.25
C VAL A 165 -7.67 16.60 0.98
N VAL A 166 -8.65 15.71 1.14
CA VAL A 166 -10.06 16.01 0.84
C VAL A 166 -10.94 15.46 1.95
N PRO A 167 -11.95 16.22 2.44
CA PRO A 167 -12.89 15.75 3.47
C PRO A 167 -14.02 14.87 2.89
N GLU A 168 -13.67 14.01 1.93
CA GLU A 168 -14.58 13.11 1.22
C GLU A 168 -13.91 11.79 0.94
N ALA A 169 -14.69 10.75 0.61
CA ALA A 169 -14.18 9.47 0.16
C ALA A 169 -13.83 9.54 -1.33
N LEU A 170 -12.53 9.38 -1.66
CA LEU A 170 -12.06 9.27 -3.03
C LEU A 170 -11.46 7.88 -3.26
N ASP A 171 -11.49 7.40 -4.50
CA ASP A 171 -10.82 6.19 -4.96
C ASP A 171 -9.97 6.48 -6.20
N ILE A 172 -8.98 5.61 -6.47
CA ILE A 172 -8.05 5.82 -7.59
C ILE A 172 -8.75 5.63 -8.94
N ALA A 173 -9.66 4.67 -9.04
CA ALA A 173 -10.30 4.32 -10.31
C ALA A 173 -11.13 5.47 -10.88
N THR A 174 -11.90 6.14 -10.01
CA THR A 174 -12.80 7.22 -10.42
C THR A 174 -12.10 8.57 -10.53
N HIS A 175 -11.19 8.87 -9.58
CA HIS A 175 -10.72 10.24 -9.39
C HIS A 175 -9.30 10.49 -9.94
N PHE A 176 -8.53 9.43 -10.20
CA PHE A 176 -7.12 9.55 -10.61
C PHE A 176 -6.76 8.74 -11.87
N SER A 177 -7.71 8.05 -12.51
CA SER A 177 -7.47 7.23 -13.70
C SER A 177 -6.91 8.04 -14.87
N ASP A 178 -7.38 9.27 -15.06
CA ASP A 178 -7.00 10.14 -16.17
C ASP A 178 -5.82 11.06 -15.88
N PHE A 179 -5.23 10.98 -14.68
CA PHE A 179 -4.12 11.86 -14.28
C PHE A 179 -2.96 11.79 -15.27
N GLY A 180 -2.67 10.61 -15.82
CA GLY A 180 -1.60 10.40 -16.80
C GLY A 180 -1.77 11.23 -18.09
N THR A 181 -2.99 11.50 -18.52
CA THR A 181 -3.28 12.30 -19.71
C THR A 181 -3.09 13.79 -19.45
N GLN A 182 -3.23 14.21 -18.20
CA GLN A 182 -3.16 15.61 -17.76
C GLN A 182 -1.76 16.05 -17.28
N ILE A 183 -0.81 15.12 -17.11
CA ILE A 183 0.56 15.45 -16.64
C ILE A 183 1.22 16.53 -17.50
N LYS A 184 0.93 16.56 -18.81
CA LYS A 184 1.43 17.60 -19.72
C LYS A 184 0.85 18.98 -19.44
N ALA A 185 -0.32 19.07 -18.82
CA ALA A 185 -0.99 20.32 -18.46
C ALA A 185 -0.53 20.88 -17.10
N LEU A 186 0.10 20.07 -16.26
CA LEU A 186 0.69 20.46 -14.98
C LEU A 186 2.10 21.07 -15.21
N ARG A 187 2.16 22.15 -15.97
CA ARG A 187 3.39 22.93 -16.21
C ARG A 187 3.66 23.91 -15.10
#